data_1135a9508b6ff389cf514420d50aac19
#
_entry.id   1135a9508b6ff389cf514420d50aac19
#
_cell.length_a   1.000
_cell.length_b   1.000
_cell.length_c   1.000
_cell.angle_alpha   90.00
_cell.angle_beta   90.00
_cell.angle_gamma   90.00
#
_symmetry.space_group_name_H-M   'P 1'
#
loop_
_entity.id
_entity.type
_entity.pdbx_description
1 polymer ?
#
loop_
_entity_poly.entity_id
_entity_poly.type
_entity_poly.pdbx_seq_one_letter_code
_entity_poly.pdbx_strand_id
1 'polypeptide(L)'
;MLNLLKRHTPWLALTGLLSLSTLVHAAETAPDALRIGYQKGSVSMVLAKSHQLLEKRYPQTKISWVEFPAGPQMLEALNIGSIDLGSTGDIPPIFAQAAGADLVYVGVEPPKPHAEVILVPKDSPIHTVAELKGHKVAFQKGSSAHNLLLRALQQAGLKFTDIQATYLTPADARAAFQQGNVDAWAIWDPYYSAALLQGDVRVLKDGTDL
;
A
#
# COMPACT_ATOMS: atom_id res chain seq x y z
N MET A 1 -80.18 -41.78 -47.34
CA MET A 1 -78.95 -41.35 -48.02
C MET A 1 -78.58 -40.00 -47.53
N LEU A 2 -77.71 -39.86 -46.62
CA LEU A 2 -76.86 -38.70 -46.39
C LEU A 2 -76.02 -38.94 -45.19
N ASN A 3 -74.76 -39.18 -45.41
CA ASN A 3 -73.72 -39.40 -44.37
C ASN A 3 -73.36 -38.06 -43.76
N LEU A 4 -73.52 -37.91 -42.44
CA LEU A 4 -73.00 -36.82 -41.65
C LEU A 4 -71.62 -37.24 -41.09
N LEU A 5 -70.58 -36.63 -41.65
CA LEU A 5 -69.22 -36.67 -41.13
C LEU A 5 -69.11 -35.88 -39.81
N LYS A 6 -68.85 -36.57 -38.69
CA LYS A 6 -68.48 -35.93 -37.42
C LYS A 6 -67.00 -35.58 -37.51
N ARG A 7 -66.66 -34.27 -37.51
CA ARG A 7 -65.29 -33.76 -37.33
C ARG A 7 -64.95 -33.77 -35.87
N HIS A 8 -63.99 -34.61 -35.47
CA HIS A 8 -63.34 -34.56 -34.16
C HIS A 8 -62.16 -33.58 -34.23
N THR A 9 -62.24 -32.48 -33.53
CA THR A 9 -61.12 -31.57 -33.26
C THR A 9 -60.31 -32.10 -32.08
N PRO A 10 -59.01 -32.34 -32.24
CA PRO A 10 -58.16 -32.66 -31.10
C PRO A 10 -57.80 -31.37 -30.36
N TRP A 11 -58.06 -31.31 -29.09
CA TRP A 11 -57.53 -30.30 -28.17
C TRP A 11 -56.04 -30.50 -27.98
N LEU A 12 -55.23 -29.62 -28.49
CA LEU A 12 -53.84 -29.49 -28.19
C LEU A 12 -53.69 -28.92 -26.77
N ALA A 13 -53.38 -29.77 -25.83
CA ALA A 13 -52.94 -29.36 -24.49
C ALA A 13 -51.56 -28.74 -24.60
N LEU A 14 -51.47 -27.41 -24.54
CA LEU A 14 -50.21 -26.65 -24.49
C LEU A 14 -49.68 -26.69 -23.05
N THR A 15 -48.88 -27.72 -22.74
CA THR A 15 -48.10 -27.78 -21.49
C THR A 15 -47.00 -26.77 -21.56
N GLY A 16 -47.20 -25.60 -20.97
CA GLY A 16 -46.15 -24.60 -20.74
C GLY A 16 -45.12 -25.13 -19.73
N LEU A 17 -43.96 -25.55 -20.21
CA LEU A 17 -42.78 -25.68 -19.35
C LEU A 17 -42.38 -24.33 -18.82
N LEU A 18 -42.75 -24.03 -17.58
CA LEU A 18 -42.15 -22.95 -16.81
C LEU A 18 -40.70 -23.39 -16.49
N SER A 19 -39.75 -22.95 -17.33
CA SER A 19 -38.34 -23.00 -17.00
C SER A 19 -38.09 -22.04 -15.83
N LEU A 20 -38.07 -22.55 -14.59
CA LEU A 20 -37.54 -21.87 -13.45
C LEU A 20 -36.02 -21.72 -13.69
N SER A 21 -35.62 -20.59 -14.26
CA SER A 21 -34.23 -20.15 -14.24
C SER A 21 -33.89 -19.86 -12.79
N THR A 22 -33.35 -20.84 -12.08
CA THR A 22 -32.68 -20.61 -10.82
C THR A 22 -31.48 -19.75 -11.13
N LEU A 23 -31.56 -18.46 -10.87
CA LEU A 23 -30.40 -17.59 -10.72
C LEU A 23 -29.56 -18.16 -9.58
N VAL A 24 -28.67 -19.07 -9.94
CA VAL A 24 -27.57 -19.45 -9.06
C VAL A 24 -26.72 -18.18 -8.94
N HIS A 25 -27.04 -17.34 -7.95
CA HIS A 25 -26.07 -16.44 -7.41
C HIS A 25 -24.96 -17.35 -6.87
N ALA A 26 -23.87 -17.45 -7.61
CA ALA A 26 -22.64 -17.92 -7.04
C ALA A 26 -22.35 -16.95 -5.89
N ALA A 27 -22.72 -17.34 -4.68
CA ALA A 27 -22.23 -16.66 -3.48
C ALA A 27 -20.72 -16.75 -3.62
N GLU A 28 -20.05 -15.60 -3.83
CA GLU A 28 -18.61 -15.53 -3.76
C GLU A 28 -18.24 -16.08 -2.39
N THR A 29 -17.80 -17.32 -2.37
CA THR A 29 -17.36 -17.96 -1.13
C THR A 29 -16.07 -17.27 -0.74
N ALA A 30 -16.07 -16.69 0.47
CA ALA A 30 -14.84 -16.14 1.02
C ALA A 30 -13.73 -17.20 0.97
N PRO A 31 -12.48 -16.82 0.72
CA PRO A 31 -11.39 -17.78 0.65
C PRO A 31 -11.17 -18.46 2.02
N ASP A 32 -10.65 -19.70 2.00
CA ASP A 32 -10.34 -20.44 3.24
C ASP A 32 -9.28 -19.73 4.10
N ALA A 33 -8.35 -19.02 3.45
CA ALA A 33 -7.30 -18.26 4.11
C ALA A 33 -7.02 -16.95 3.36
N LEU A 34 -6.64 -15.91 4.12
CA LEU A 34 -6.18 -14.62 3.60
C LEU A 34 -4.98 -14.14 4.39
N ARG A 35 -3.84 -13.94 3.71
CA ARG A 35 -2.58 -13.47 4.27
C ARG A 35 -2.39 -12.02 3.89
N ILE A 36 -2.33 -11.15 4.89
CA ILE A 36 -2.35 -9.69 4.71
C ILE A 36 -1.02 -9.10 5.16
N GLY A 37 -0.31 -8.45 4.22
CA GLY A 37 0.85 -7.63 4.51
C GLY A 37 0.46 -6.22 4.94
N TYR A 38 1.11 -5.70 5.98
CA TYR A 38 0.90 -4.32 6.40
C TYR A 38 2.20 -3.68 6.87
N GLN A 39 2.22 -2.36 6.94
CA GLN A 39 3.30 -1.54 7.50
C GLN A 39 2.75 -0.74 8.67
N LYS A 40 3.62 -0.29 9.58
CA LYS A 40 3.22 0.58 10.71
C LYS A 40 2.53 1.87 10.26
N GLY A 41 2.90 2.41 9.09
CA GLY A 41 2.27 3.59 8.49
C GLY A 41 0.91 3.36 7.83
N SER A 42 0.49 2.10 7.65
CA SER A 42 -0.83 1.76 7.08
C SER A 42 -1.90 1.79 8.16
N VAL A 43 -2.33 3.00 8.56
CA VAL A 43 -3.27 3.20 9.69
C VAL A 43 -4.56 2.40 9.51
N SER A 44 -5.13 2.38 8.29
CA SER A 44 -6.32 1.59 7.96
C SER A 44 -6.14 0.09 8.25
N MET A 45 -4.99 -0.48 7.87
CA MET A 45 -4.68 -1.89 8.11
C MET A 45 -4.40 -2.18 9.60
N VAL A 46 -3.69 -1.27 10.29
CA VAL A 46 -3.45 -1.38 11.74
C VAL A 46 -4.77 -1.37 12.51
N LEU A 47 -5.70 -0.48 12.16
CA LEU A 47 -7.04 -0.44 12.77
C LEU A 47 -7.87 -1.69 12.42
N ALA A 48 -7.86 -2.12 11.17
CA ALA A 48 -8.56 -3.32 10.75
C ALA A 48 -8.10 -4.56 11.55
N LYS A 49 -6.78 -4.71 11.73
CA LYS A 49 -6.16 -5.76 12.53
C LYS A 49 -6.53 -5.65 14.02
N SER A 50 -6.36 -4.46 14.62
CA SER A 50 -6.58 -4.26 16.06
C SER A 50 -8.03 -4.47 16.47
N HIS A 51 -8.98 -4.11 15.60
CA HIS A 51 -10.41 -4.30 15.82
C HIS A 51 -10.95 -5.62 15.27
N GLN A 52 -10.09 -6.48 14.70
CA GLN A 52 -10.47 -7.76 14.11
C GLN A 52 -11.60 -7.62 13.08
N LEU A 53 -11.52 -6.59 12.22
CA LEU A 53 -12.63 -6.28 11.31
C LEU A 53 -12.84 -7.36 10.25
N LEU A 54 -11.77 -7.94 9.73
CA LEU A 54 -11.85 -9.00 8.71
C LEU A 54 -12.22 -10.34 9.34
N GLU A 55 -11.69 -10.68 10.50
CA GLU A 55 -12.04 -11.89 11.25
C GLU A 55 -13.53 -11.91 11.62
N LYS A 56 -14.08 -10.75 12.04
CA LYS A 56 -15.52 -10.61 12.33
C LYS A 56 -16.39 -10.68 11.06
N ARG A 57 -15.89 -10.13 9.94
CA ARG A 57 -16.62 -10.11 8.67
C ARG A 57 -16.61 -11.47 7.97
N TYR A 58 -15.51 -12.22 8.12
CA TYR A 58 -15.26 -13.49 7.45
C TYR A 58 -14.86 -14.57 8.48
N PRO A 59 -15.79 -15.01 9.35
CA PRO A 59 -15.47 -15.87 10.49
C PRO A 59 -14.99 -17.28 10.10
N GLN A 60 -15.19 -17.68 8.84
CA GLN A 60 -14.73 -18.97 8.31
C GLN A 60 -13.37 -18.86 7.60
N THR A 61 -12.90 -17.65 7.33
CA THR A 61 -11.60 -17.40 6.67
C THR A 61 -10.50 -17.31 7.72
N LYS A 62 -9.42 -18.08 7.52
CA LYS A 62 -8.23 -17.95 8.35
C LYS A 62 -7.47 -16.67 7.96
N ILE A 63 -7.66 -15.58 8.72
CA ILE A 63 -6.94 -14.32 8.52
C ILE A 63 -5.56 -14.39 9.21
N SER A 64 -4.51 -13.97 8.49
CA SER A 64 -3.17 -13.79 9.05
C SER A 64 -2.57 -12.45 8.64
N TRP A 65 -1.87 -11.79 9.57
CA TRP A 65 -1.27 -10.48 9.38
C TRP A 65 0.25 -10.57 9.48
N VAL A 66 0.94 -10.05 8.46
CA VAL A 66 2.41 -10.04 8.39
C VAL A 66 2.89 -8.58 8.32
N GLU A 67 3.71 -8.17 9.28
CA GLU A 67 4.29 -6.82 9.29
C GLU A 67 5.55 -6.77 8.41
N PHE A 68 5.63 -5.75 7.57
CA PHE A 68 6.79 -5.46 6.73
C PHE A 68 7.39 -4.10 7.09
N PRO A 69 8.72 -3.96 7.02
CA PRO A 69 9.40 -2.70 7.33
C PRO A 69 9.08 -1.60 6.32
N ALA A 70 8.84 -1.97 5.05
CA ALA A 70 8.57 -1.04 3.95
C ALA A 70 7.87 -1.74 2.77
N GLY A 71 7.34 -0.93 1.83
CA GLY A 71 6.61 -1.40 0.67
C GLY A 71 7.37 -2.34 -0.25
N PRO A 72 8.63 -2.08 -0.61
CA PRO A 72 9.37 -2.97 -1.50
C PRO A 72 9.40 -4.42 -1.02
N GLN A 73 9.76 -4.69 0.23
CA GLN A 73 9.80 -6.04 0.78
C GLN A 73 8.41 -6.71 0.83
N MET A 74 7.37 -5.92 1.09
CA MET A 74 6.00 -6.43 1.08
C MET A 74 5.56 -6.83 -0.33
N LEU A 75 5.93 -6.05 -1.36
CA LEU A 75 5.60 -6.37 -2.74
C LEU A 75 6.40 -7.56 -3.29
N GLU A 76 7.61 -7.78 -2.82
CA GLU A 76 8.36 -9.02 -3.08
C GLU A 76 7.60 -10.23 -2.52
N ALA A 77 7.12 -10.15 -1.26
CA ALA A 77 6.31 -11.21 -0.64
C ALA A 77 4.97 -11.44 -1.37
N LEU A 78 4.33 -10.39 -1.87
CA LEU A 78 3.13 -10.48 -2.68
C LEU A 78 3.41 -11.16 -4.03
N ASN A 79 4.47 -10.75 -4.72
CA ASN A 79 4.85 -11.27 -6.03
C ASN A 79 5.15 -12.78 -6.01
N ILE A 80 5.75 -13.29 -4.93
CA ILE A 80 6.02 -14.72 -4.76
C ILE A 80 4.87 -15.49 -4.08
N GLY A 81 3.73 -14.86 -3.86
CA GLY A 81 2.55 -15.49 -3.26
C GLY A 81 2.68 -15.83 -1.77
N SER A 82 3.58 -15.17 -1.03
CA SER A 82 3.70 -15.34 0.43
C SER A 82 2.60 -14.59 1.20
N ILE A 83 2.04 -13.54 0.61
CA ILE A 83 0.84 -12.82 1.04
C ILE A 83 -0.13 -12.65 -0.13
N ASP A 84 -1.39 -12.38 0.16
CA ASP A 84 -2.46 -12.26 -0.83
C ASP A 84 -2.90 -10.81 -1.05
N LEU A 85 -2.74 -9.98 -0.02
CA LEU A 85 -3.11 -8.56 -0.01
C LEU A 85 -2.07 -7.76 0.75
N GLY A 86 -1.81 -6.53 0.32
CA GLY A 86 -0.91 -5.63 1.05
C GLY A 86 -1.26 -4.16 0.83
N SER A 87 -0.95 -3.30 1.83
CA SER A 87 -1.08 -1.85 1.73
C SER A 87 0.30 -1.19 1.76
N THR A 88 0.59 -0.39 0.75
CA THR A 88 1.88 0.29 0.59
C THR A 88 1.68 1.73 0.11
N GLY A 89 2.74 2.53 0.12
CA GLY A 89 2.75 3.82 -0.56
C GLY A 89 2.55 3.68 -2.08
N ASP A 90 2.39 4.78 -2.75
CA ASP A 90 2.11 4.89 -4.19
C ASP A 90 3.29 4.47 -5.08
N ILE A 91 4.51 4.65 -4.61
CA ILE A 91 5.74 4.46 -5.40
C ILE A 91 6.21 3.00 -5.47
N PRO A 92 6.24 2.21 -4.38
CA PRO A 92 6.71 0.83 -4.43
C PRO A 92 6.06 -0.03 -5.51
N PRO A 93 4.72 0.04 -5.78
CA PRO A 93 4.09 -0.73 -6.84
C PRO A 93 4.62 -0.39 -8.23
N ILE A 94 4.99 0.87 -8.49
CA ILE A 94 5.55 1.30 -9.78
C ILE A 94 6.89 0.60 -10.04
N PHE A 95 7.76 0.53 -9.03
CA PHE A 95 9.02 -0.20 -9.12
C PHE A 95 8.83 -1.70 -9.28
N ALA A 96 7.88 -2.29 -8.55
CA ALA A 96 7.57 -3.72 -8.63
C ALA A 96 7.06 -4.09 -10.03
N GLN A 97 6.12 -3.31 -10.59
CA GLN A 97 5.59 -3.52 -11.95
C GLN A 97 6.67 -3.30 -13.01
N ALA A 98 7.54 -2.30 -12.87
CA ALA A 98 8.67 -2.08 -13.76
C ALA A 98 9.67 -3.26 -13.73
N ALA A 99 9.73 -4.00 -12.63
CA ALA A 99 10.50 -5.23 -12.47
C ALA A 99 9.75 -6.49 -12.91
N GLY A 100 8.52 -6.37 -13.44
CA GLY A 100 7.73 -7.48 -13.99
C GLY A 100 6.78 -8.13 -12.99
N ALA A 101 6.53 -7.53 -11.81
CA ALA A 101 5.54 -8.06 -10.87
C ALA A 101 4.11 -7.90 -11.41
N ASP A 102 3.32 -8.97 -11.31
CA ASP A 102 1.88 -8.97 -11.68
C ASP A 102 1.05 -8.53 -10.46
N LEU A 103 0.69 -7.25 -10.44
CA LEU A 103 -0.02 -6.61 -9.33
C LEU A 103 -1.40 -6.11 -9.77
N VAL A 104 -2.39 -6.31 -8.91
CA VAL A 104 -3.73 -5.74 -9.05
C VAL A 104 -3.97 -4.69 -7.95
N TYR A 105 -4.35 -3.48 -8.37
CA TYR A 105 -4.76 -2.43 -7.43
C TYR A 105 -6.24 -2.65 -7.07
N VAL A 106 -6.51 -2.90 -5.80
CA VAL A 106 -7.87 -3.13 -5.28
C VAL A 106 -8.46 -1.91 -4.58
N GLY A 107 -7.64 -0.89 -4.31
CA GLY A 107 -8.08 0.36 -3.69
C GLY A 107 -6.95 1.37 -3.58
N VAL A 108 -7.31 2.63 -3.34
CA VAL A 108 -6.38 3.73 -3.14
C VAL A 108 -6.87 4.60 -1.96
N GLU A 109 -5.94 5.07 -1.15
CA GLU A 109 -6.21 6.04 -0.08
C GLU A 109 -5.98 7.48 -0.59
N PRO A 110 -6.63 8.48 0.01
CA PRO A 110 -6.37 9.88 -0.31
C PRO A 110 -4.91 10.28 -0.10
N PRO A 111 -4.39 11.29 -0.83
CA PRO A 111 -3.05 11.81 -0.64
C PRO A 111 -2.80 12.28 0.79
N LYS A 112 -1.59 12.03 1.30
CA LYS A 112 -1.16 12.38 2.67
C LYS A 112 0.16 13.16 2.63
N PRO A 113 0.18 14.41 2.12
CA PRO A 113 1.42 15.16 1.86
C PRO A 113 2.27 15.41 3.11
N HIS A 114 1.65 15.40 4.29
CA HIS A 114 2.34 15.57 5.58
C HIS A 114 2.78 14.27 6.25
N ALA A 115 2.46 13.11 5.66
CA ALA A 115 2.80 11.81 6.25
C ALA A 115 4.25 11.37 5.99
N GLU A 116 4.97 12.10 5.14
CA GLU A 116 6.36 11.84 4.76
C GLU A 116 7.19 13.10 4.85
N VAL A 117 8.40 12.97 5.37
CA VAL A 117 9.28 14.12 5.65
C VAL A 117 10.75 13.79 5.42
N ILE A 118 11.55 14.83 5.24
CA ILE A 118 12.99 14.81 5.43
C ILE A 118 13.29 15.42 6.80
N LEU A 119 13.89 14.66 7.70
CA LEU A 119 14.31 15.09 9.03
C LEU A 119 15.79 15.46 9.03
N VAL A 120 16.14 16.43 9.84
CA VAL A 120 17.52 16.74 10.25
C VAL A 120 17.58 16.89 11.77
N PRO A 121 18.75 16.73 12.43
CA PRO A 121 18.90 17.06 13.84
C PRO A 121 18.45 18.49 14.13
N LYS A 122 17.92 18.74 15.32
CA LYS A 122 17.40 20.05 15.72
C LYS A 122 18.42 21.18 15.52
N ASP A 123 19.66 20.91 15.91
CA ASP A 123 20.79 21.87 15.85
C ASP A 123 21.60 21.75 14.57
N SER A 124 21.10 21.02 13.55
CA SER A 124 21.76 20.88 12.26
C SER A 124 21.92 22.24 11.57
N PRO A 125 23.08 22.52 10.93
CA PRO A 125 23.26 23.71 10.11
C PRO A 125 22.47 23.67 8.79
N ILE A 126 21.89 22.51 8.42
CA ILE A 126 21.13 22.31 7.18
C ILE A 126 19.71 22.87 7.38
N HIS A 127 19.41 24.04 6.81
CA HIS A 127 18.09 24.70 6.93
C HIS A 127 17.24 24.59 5.67
N THR A 128 17.85 24.25 4.53
CA THR A 128 17.18 24.09 3.23
C THR A 128 17.58 22.77 2.57
N VAL A 129 16.76 22.30 1.62
CA VAL A 129 17.06 21.09 0.85
C VAL A 129 18.34 21.27 0.00
N ALA A 130 18.60 22.50 -0.48
CA ALA A 130 19.81 22.79 -1.24
C ALA A 130 21.11 22.53 -0.44
N GLU A 131 21.05 22.69 0.87
CA GLU A 131 22.19 22.45 1.77
C GLU A 131 22.44 20.97 2.05
N LEU A 132 21.59 20.06 1.55
CA LEU A 132 21.88 18.61 1.59
C LEU A 132 23.03 18.20 0.66
N LYS A 133 23.52 19.10 -0.19
CA LYS A 133 24.66 18.81 -1.09
C LYS A 133 25.87 18.35 -0.30
N GLY A 134 26.40 17.16 -0.67
CA GLY A 134 27.54 16.54 -0.02
C GLY A 134 27.23 15.80 1.28
N HIS A 135 26.00 15.91 1.80
CA HIS A 135 25.59 15.29 3.06
C HIS A 135 25.06 13.86 2.89
N LYS A 136 25.17 13.07 3.96
CA LYS A 136 24.65 11.70 4.02
C LYS A 136 23.15 11.72 4.33
N VAL A 137 22.34 11.16 3.43
CA VAL A 137 20.89 11.09 3.59
C VAL A 137 20.46 9.64 3.63
N ALA A 138 19.86 9.22 4.75
CA ALA A 138 19.31 7.87 4.92
C ALA A 138 17.86 7.81 4.42
N PHE A 139 17.52 6.72 3.74
CA PHE A 139 16.16 6.40 3.31
C PHE A 139 16.04 4.96 2.82
N GLN A 140 14.82 4.43 2.77
CA GLN A 140 14.52 3.13 2.17
C GLN A 140 14.46 3.25 0.64
N LYS A 141 15.34 2.54 -0.07
CA LYS A 141 15.35 2.49 -1.53
C LYS A 141 14.00 1.98 -2.08
N GLY A 142 13.45 2.67 -3.09
CA GLY A 142 12.20 2.28 -3.75
C GLY A 142 10.92 2.57 -2.95
N SER A 143 11.01 3.27 -1.81
CA SER A 143 9.86 3.71 -1.02
C SER A 143 9.31 5.06 -1.51
N SER A 144 8.14 5.45 -1.00
CA SER A 144 7.58 6.79 -1.20
C SER A 144 8.49 7.90 -0.65
N ALA A 145 9.15 7.69 0.50
CA ALA A 145 10.16 8.63 1.02
C ALA A 145 11.39 8.78 0.11
N HIS A 146 11.75 7.75 -0.67
CA HIS A 146 12.76 7.89 -1.72
C HIS A 146 12.27 8.86 -2.81
N ASN A 147 11.03 8.75 -3.25
CA ASN A 147 10.45 9.67 -4.22
C ASN A 147 10.32 11.10 -3.67
N LEU A 148 9.87 11.26 -2.42
CA LEU A 148 9.86 12.56 -1.73
C LEU A 148 11.23 13.22 -1.80
N LEU A 149 12.30 12.49 -1.45
CA LEU A 149 13.67 12.99 -1.49
C LEU A 149 14.08 13.41 -2.90
N LEU A 150 13.80 12.57 -3.91
CA LEU A 150 14.12 12.89 -5.31
C LEU A 150 13.44 14.17 -5.79
N ARG A 151 12.14 14.33 -5.48
CA ARG A 151 11.38 15.52 -5.85
C ARG A 151 11.84 16.77 -5.12
N ALA A 152 12.13 16.65 -3.82
CA ALA A 152 12.67 17.74 -3.03
C ALA A 152 14.04 18.22 -3.55
N LEU A 153 14.93 17.28 -3.89
CA LEU A 153 16.24 17.59 -4.48
C LEU A 153 16.07 18.30 -5.85
N GLN A 154 15.20 17.77 -6.71
CA GLN A 154 14.91 18.36 -8.03
C GLN A 154 14.38 19.79 -7.90
N GLN A 155 13.44 20.03 -6.97
CA GLN A 155 12.89 21.36 -6.71
C GLN A 155 13.96 22.33 -6.20
N ALA A 156 14.94 21.84 -5.42
CA ALA A 156 16.08 22.61 -4.95
C ALA A 156 17.21 22.76 -5.97
N GLY A 157 17.04 22.27 -7.21
CA GLY A 157 18.07 22.34 -8.26
C GLY A 157 19.24 21.36 -8.08
N LEU A 158 19.08 20.35 -7.22
CA LEU A 158 20.08 19.32 -6.97
C LEU A 158 19.80 18.05 -7.78
N LYS A 159 20.87 17.35 -8.13
CA LYS A 159 20.82 15.98 -8.65
C LYS A 159 20.91 14.99 -7.49
N PHE A 160 20.41 13.78 -7.69
CA PHE A 160 20.56 12.72 -6.70
C PHE A 160 22.03 12.39 -6.36
N THR A 161 22.92 12.55 -7.33
CA THR A 161 24.37 12.39 -7.17
C THR A 161 25.04 13.49 -6.35
N ASP A 162 24.33 14.57 -6.03
CA ASP A 162 24.87 15.65 -5.18
C ASP A 162 24.81 15.32 -3.69
N ILE A 163 24.10 14.25 -3.29
CA ILE A 163 24.04 13.75 -1.91
C ILE A 163 24.77 12.40 -1.78
N GLN A 164 25.09 12.02 -0.54
CA GLN A 164 25.58 10.68 -0.20
C GLN A 164 24.41 9.81 0.24
N ALA A 165 23.81 9.09 -0.72
CA ALA A 165 22.66 8.25 -0.47
C ALA A 165 23.01 7.03 0.42
N THR A 166 22.30 6.85 1.52
CA THR A 166 22.47 5.73 2.46
C THR A 166 21.19 4.92 2.51
N TYR A 167 21.20 3.72 1.89
CA TYR A 167 20.03 2.84 1.81
C TYR A 167 19.91 2.00 3.07
N LEU A 168 18.92 2.33 3.90
CA LEU A 168 18.65 1.66 5.17
C LEU A 168 17.17 1.37 5.34
N THR A 169 16.84 0.32 6.10
CA THR A 169 15.47 0.11 6.57
C THR A 169 15.08 1.24 7.54
N PRO A 170 13.78 1.49 7.77
CA PRO A 170 13.37 2.54 8.73
C PRO A 170 14.00 2.42 10.11
N ALA A 171 14.14 1.19 10.64
CA ALA A 171 14.73 0.97 11.95
C ALA A 171 16.22 1.25 11.98
N ASP A 172 16.97 0.77 10.97
CA ASP A 172 18.41 1.00 10.84
C ASP A 172 18.71 2.48 10.56
N ALA A 173 17.90 3.12 9.71
CA ALA A 173 18.02 4.54 9.41
C ALA A 173 17.80 5.40 10.67
N ARG A 174 16.81 5.04 11.51
CA ARG A 174 16.60 5.70 12.81
C ARG A 174 17.84 5.59 13.69
N ALA A 175 18.41 4.39 13.82
CA ALA A 175 19.59 4.16 14.63
C ALA A 175 20.81 4.96 14.11
N ALA A 176 21.06 4.92 12.79
CA ALA A 176 22.14 5.67 12.15
C ALA A 176 21.98 7.18 12.33
N PHE A 177 20.75 7.69 12.21
CA PHE A 177 20.42 9.11 12.37
C PHE A 177 20.62 9.58 13.82
N GLN A 178 20.12 8.82 14.80
CA GLN A 178 20.28 9.13 16.24
C GLN A 178 21.75 9.09 16.69
N GLN A 179 22.59 8.28 16.05
CA GLN A 179 24.03 8.19 16.32
C GLN A 179 24.86 9.24 15.56
N GLY A 180 24.24 10.08 14.71
CA GLY A 180 24.94 11.05 13.89
C GLY A 180 25.73 10.45 12.71
N ASN A 181 25.47 9.20 12.35
CA ASN A 181 26.13 8.53 11.23
C ASN A 181 25.61 8.99 9.86
N VAL A 182 24.44 9.64 9.83
CA VAL A 182 23.84 10.31 8.68
C VAL A 182 23.32 11.69 9.10
N ASP A 183 23.30 12.64 8.16
CA ASP A 183 22.98 14.03 8.41
C ASP A 183 21.46 14.33 8.27
N ALA A 184 20.77 13.53 7.45
CA ALA A 184 19.34 13.65 7.21
C ALA A 184 18.68 12.26 7.04
N TRP A 185 17.37 12.23 7.26
CA TRP A 185 16.58 11.00 7.17
C TRP A 185 15.24 11.27 6.48
N ALA A 186 15.02 10.68 5.30
CA ALA A 186 13.73 10.71 4.63
C ALA A 186 12.89 9.51 5.08
N ILE A 187 11.72 9.79 5.66
CA ILE A 187 10.90 8.80 6.39
C ILE A 187 9.43 9.22 6.43
N TRP A 188 8.58 8.27 6.81
CA TRP A 188 7.14 8.43 6.98
C TRP A 188 6.68 8.14 8.40
N ASP A 189 5.39 8.45 8.68
CA ASP A 189 4.74 8.10 9.93
C ASP A 189 4.59 6.57 10.13
N PRO A 190 4.66 6.09 11.38
CA PRO A 190 4.78 6.84 12.64
C PRO A 190 6.23 7.13 13.08
N TYR A 191 7.22 6.84 12.23
CA TYR A 191 8.63 6.98 12.60
C TYR A 191 9.02 8.44 12.83
N TYR A 192 8.59 9.35 11.95
CA TYR A 192 8.95 10.76 12.11
C TYR A 192 8.22 11.42 13.29
N SER A 193 6.95 11.10 13.52
CA SER A 193 6.23 11.58 14.70
C SER A 193 6.89 11.10 15.99
N ALA A 194 7.33 9.83 16.03
CA ALA A 194 8.08 9.32 17.16
C ALA A 194 9.43 10.02 17.37
N ALA A 195 10.11 10.42 16.28
CA ALA A 195 11.34 11.20 16.37
C ALA A 195 11.09 12.63 16.85
N LEU A 196 10.04 13.30 16.35
CA LEU A 196 9.66 14.64 16.81
C LEU A 196 9.30 14.68 18.29
N LEU A 197 8.61 13.65 18.81
CA LEU A 197 8.27 13.56 20.24
C LEU A 197 9.49 13.46 21.15
N GLN A 198 10.64 12.98 20.65
CA GLN A 198 11.91 12.97 21.37
C GLN A 198 12.55 14.37 21.46
N GLY A 199 12.18 15.29 20.58
CA GLY A 199 12.56 16.68 20.65
C GLY A 199 13.92 17.06 20.03
N ASP A 200 14.66 16.08 19.50
CA ASP A 200 16.04 16.27 19.01
C ASP A 200 16.12 16.44 17.47
N VAL A 201 14.96 16.58 16.82
CA VAL A 201 14.87 16.67 15.35
C VAL A 201 13.94 17.80 14.92
N ARG A 202 14.07 18.21 13.66
CA ARG A 202 13.11 19.09 12.98
C ARG A 202 12.85 18.61 11.55
N VAL A 203 11.69 18.96 11.03
CA VAL A 203 11.33 18.72 9.63
C VAL A 203 12.05 19.76 8.76
N LEU A 204 12.79 19.27 7.77
CA LEU A 204 13.42 20.09 6.74
C LEU A 204 12.45 20.33 5.57
N LYS A 205 11.75 19.30 5.13
CA LYS A 205 10.75 19.32 4.04
C LYS A 205 9.74 18.20 4.22
N ASP A 206 8.49 18.45 3.88
CA ASP A 206 7.44 17.47 3.72
C ASP A 206 7.00 17.35 2.25
N GLY A 207 5.93 16.59 1.97
CA GLY A 207 5.39 16.39 0.62
C GLY A 207 4.57 17.56 0.05
N THR A 208 4.43 18.68 0.80
CA THR A 208 3.68 19.82 0.33
C THR A 208 4.41 20.48 -0.85
N ASP A 209 3.65 20.76 -1.93
CA ASP A 209 4.15 21.43 -3.15
C ASP A 209 5.24 20.63 -3.91
N LEU A 210 5.29 19.31 -3.73
CA LEU A 210 6.18 18.41 -4.45
C LEU A 210 5.45 17.61 -5.54
#